data_6f6c1c327061b1a930dee41c59ec7cf5
#
_entry.id   6f6c1c327061b1a930dee41c59ec7cf5
#
_cell.length_a   1.000
_cell.length_b   1.000
_cell.length_c   1.000
_cell.angle_alpha   90.00
_cell.angle_beta   90.00
_cell.angle_gamma   90.00
#
_symmetry.space_group_name_H-M   'P 1'
#
loop_
_entity.id
_entity.type
_entity.pdbx_description
1 polymer ?
#
loop_
_entity_poly.entity_id
_entity_poly.type
_entity_poly.pdbx_seq_one_letter_code
_entity_poly.pdbx_strand_id
1 'polypeptide(L)'
;MDKPNKLTDSAGVPWEGRSLAENPHAHDDGSADPRLLESLMNFSAGTNEVADVIHALVNARLLVPLVANLGETGQGEHGLKVDKSAELSIVTVQAPDGQSALPVFSSVSAMSLWNPAARPVPNNTRSIALAAASEGNTRLVLDPMSATEFVLRRPAIAAIAQGLSWQPPEKNSAVIQVVEEALSIFEEVSNFELTSGDPNYRLQGQELIIQIYLKNGLEKAQLQKIETEFFVKLADNEDFVAMVDSVSVSFLAAN
;
A
#
# COMPACT_ATOMS: atom_id res chain seq x y z
N MET A 1 37.52 39.78 -12.23
CA MET A 1 36.27 39.23 -11.66
C MET A 1 35.41 38.79 -12.83
N ASP A 2 35.49 37.51 -13.18
CA ASP A 2 34.67 36.95 -14.24
C ASP A 2 33.21 36.84 -13.78
N LYS A 3 32.31 37.38 -14.58
CA LYS A 3 30.87 37.25 -14.34
C LYS A 3 30.50 35.77 -14.54
N PRO A 4 29.74 35.17 -13.64
CA PRO A 4 29.31 33.79 -13.80
C PRO A 4 28.55 33.64 -15.12
N ASN A 5 29.02 32.69 -15.95
CA ASN A 5 28.38 32.36 -17.21
C ASN A 5 26.96 31.85 -16.94
N LYS A 6 25.95 32.64 -17.33
CA LYS A 6 24.53 32.37 -17.11
C LYS A 6 23.98 31.12 -17.85
N LEU A 7 24.83 30.44 -18.61
CA LEU A 7 24.48 29.33 -19.50
C LEU A 7 24.87 27.94 -18.92
N THR A 8 25.35 27.92 -17.68
CA THR A 8 25.72 26.68 -16.98
C THR A 8 25.00 26.56 -15.63
N ASP A 9 24.76 25.34 -15.19
CA ASP A 9 24.27 25.05 -13.83
C ASP A 9 25.36 25.27 -12.76
N SER A 10 25.02 25.03 -11.49
CA SER A 10 25.96 25.17 -10.35
C SER A 10 27.18 24.23 -10.41
N ALA A 11 27.11 23.17 -11.22
CA ALA A 11 28.21 22.24 -11.48
C ALA A 11 29.01 22.60 -12.75
N GLY A 12 28.70 23.73 -13.41
CA GLY A 12 29.39 24.19 -14.62
C GLY A 12 28.96 23.48 -15.91
N VAL A 13 27.86 22.70 -15.89
CA VAL A 13 27.37 21.96 -17.06
C VAL A 13 26.42 22.86 -17.87
N PRO A 14 26.63 23.01 -19.21
CA PRO A 14 25.79 23.86 -20.07
C PRO A 14 24.32 23.44 -20.03
N TRP A 15 23.40 24.42 -20.04
CA TRP A 15 21.96 24.22 -20.20
C TRP A 15 21.56 23.82 -21.61
N GLU A 16 22.44 24.06 -22.58
CA GLU A 16 22.19 23.82 -24.00
C GLU A 16 22.06 22.33 -24.29
N GLY A 17 20.94 21.92 -24.93
CA GLY A 17 20.65 20.52 -25.24
C GLY A 17 19.89 19.74 -24.12
N ARG A 18 19.55 20.37 -23.00
CA ARG A 18 18.68 19.75 -21.99
C ARG A 18 17.22 20.03 -22.36
N SER A 19 16.50 19.03 -22.82
CA SER A 19 15.03 19.08 -22.86
C SER A 19 14.52 18.77 -21.45
N LEU A 20 13.89 19.75 -20.81
CA LEU A 20 13.06 19.47 -19.63
C LEU A 20 11.85 18.69 -20.15
N ALA A 21 11.66 17.48 -19.65
CA ALA A 21 10.43 16.73 -19.93
C ALA A 21 9.24 17.60 -19.50
N GLU A 22 8.22 17.69 -20.35
CA GLU A 22 6.99 18.39 -20.00
C GLU A 22 6.44 17.80 -18.71
N ASN A 23 6.12 18.67 -17.75
CA ASN A 23 5.48 18.24 -16.52
C ASN A 23 4.01 17.85 -16.83
N PRO A 24 3.64 16.57 -16.82
CA PRO A 24 2.27 16.14 -17.14
C PRO A 24 1.23 16.67 -16.15
N HIS A 25 1.67 17.22 -15.01
CA HIS A 25 0.84 17.76 -13.96
C HIS A 25 0.95 19.29 -13.83
N ALA A 26 1.37 20.00 -14.90
CA ALA A 26 1.55 21.45 -14.88
C ALA A 26 0.26 22.25 -14.56
N HIS A 27 -0.89 21.66 -14.79
CA HIS A 27 -2.22 22.25 -14.55
C HIS A 27 -2.96 21.60 -13.36
N ASP A 28 -2.25 20.82 -12.53
CA ASP A 28 -2.83 20.19 -11.33
C ASP A 28 -3.16 21.28 -10.30
N ASP A 29 -4.43 21.41 -9.95
CA ASP A 29 -4.93 22.38 -8.97
C ASP A 29 -4.89 21.84 -7.52
N GLY A 30 -4.43 20.59 -7.34
CA GLY A 30 -4.34 19.93 -6.04
C GLY A 30 -5.65 19.34 -5.51
N SER A 31 -6.75 19.40 -6.27
CA SER A 31 -8.02 18.77 -5.90
C SER A 31 -7.96 17.26 -6.08
N ALA A 32 -8.82 16.52 -5.35
CA ALA A 32 -8.97 15.08 -5.55
C ALA A 32 -9.62 14.76 -6.91
N ASP A 33 -9.23 13.65 -7.53
CA ASP A 33 -9.98 13.11 -8.66
C ASP A 33 -11.41 12.80 -8.21
N PRO A 34 -12.46 13.37 -8.87
CA PRO A 34 -13.84 13.20 -8.44
C PRO A 34 -14.30 11.74 -8.45
N ARG A 35 -13.80 10.92 -9.39
CA ARG A 35 -14.18 9.50 -9.51
C ARG A 35 -13.56 8.69 -8.37
N LEU A 36 -12.31 9.00 -7.99
CA LEU A 36 -11.68 8.36 -6.84
C LEU A 36 -12.41 8.72 -5.55
N LEU A 37 -12.71 10.01 -5.35
CA LEU A 37 -13.42 10.47 -4.16
C LEU A 37 -14.81 9.83 -4.05
N GLU A 38 -15.58 9.82 -5.12
CA GLU A 38 -16.90 9.17 -5.19
C GLU A 38 -16.79 7.67 -4.88
N SER A 39 -15.80 6.98 -5.46
CA SER A 39 -15.59 5.54 -5.23
C SER A 39 -15.26 5.25 -3.77
N LEU A 40 -14.40 6.04 -3.13
CA LEU A 40 -14.05 5.90 -1.71
C LEU A 40 -15.26 6.16 -0.80
N MET A 41 -16.07 7.16 -1.11
CA MET A 41 -17.30 7.46 -0.36
C MET A 41 -18.34 6.34 -0.48
N ASN A 42 -18.55 5.83 -1.69
CA ASN A 42 -19.46 4.73 -1.95
C ASN A 42 -18.98 3.43 -1.28
N PHE A 43 -17.68 3.17 -1.28
CA PHE A 43 -17.10 2.03 -0.57
C PHE A 43 -17.33 2.14 0.94
N SER A 44 -17.05 3.29 1.53
CA SER A 44 -17.30 3.55 2.95
C SER A 44 -18.78 3.44 3.33
N ALA A 45 -19.69 3.72 2.39
CA ALA A 45 -21.14 3.54 2.56
C ALA A 45 -21.62 2.10 2.29
N GLY A 46 -20.73 1.19 1.86
CA GLY A 46 -21.08 -0.19 1.51
C GLY A 46 -21.89 -0.34 0.21
N THR A 47 -21.80 0.63 -0.69
CA THR A 47 -22.58 0.68 -1.95
C THR A 47 -21.77 0.29 -3.19
N ASN A 48 -20.45 0.12 -3.08
CA ASN A 48 -19.61 -0.44 -4.12
C ASN A 48 -18.57 -1.42 -3.54
N GLU A 49 -17.87 -2.11 -4.42
CA GLU A 49 -16.86 -3.11 -4.08
C GLU A 49 -15.45 -2.48 -4.01
N VAL A 50 -14.54 -3.13 -3.31
CA VAL A 50 -13.13 -2.71 -3.26
C VAL A 50 -12.49 -2.64 -4.65
N ALA A 51 -12.89 -3.49 -5.57
CA ALA A 51 -12.40 -3.49 -6.95
C ALA A 51 -12.69 -2.16 -7.67
N ASP A 52 -13.83 -1.51 -7.37
CA ASP A 52 -14.17 -0.20 -7.93
C ASP A 52 -13.23 0.89 -7.41
N VAL A 53 -12.86 0.82 -6.11
CA VAL A 53 -11.88 1.73 -5.52
C VAL A 53 -10.52 1.57 -6.18
N ILE A 54 -10.05 0.32 -6.35
CA ILE A 54 -8.78 0.03 -7.01
C ILE A 54 -8.80 0.53 -8.46
N HIS A 55 -9.89 0.31 -9.18
CA HIS A 55 -10.02 0.80 -10.56
C HIS A 55 -9.96 2.33 -10.64
N ALA A 56 -10.66 3.04 -9.77
CA ALA A 56 -10.62 4.50 -9.71
C ALA A 56 -9.21 5.00 -9.33
N LEU A 57 -8.57 4.35 -8.35
CA LEU A 57 -7.26 4.71 -7.83
C LEU A 57 -6.15 4.55 -8.88
N VAL A 58 -6.15 3.46 -9.65
CA VAL A 58 -5.15 3.22 -10.72
C VAL A 58 -5.20 4.31 -11.79
N ASN A 59 -6.38 4.86 -12.06
CA ASN A 59 -6.60 5.91 -13.06
C ASN A 59 -6.45 7.34 -12.51
N ALA A 60 -6.31 7.47 -11.19
CA ALA A 60 -6.15 8.77 -10.55
C ALA A 60 -4.67 9.19 -10.42
N ARG A 61 -4.46 10.49 -10.34
CA ARG A 61 -3.21 11.07 -9.85
C ARG A 61 -3.26 11.12 -8.32
N LEU A 62 -2.18 10.75 -7.67
CA LEU A 62 -2.00 10.90 -6.23
C LEU A 62 -0.85 11.87 -5.94
N LEU A 63 -0.84 12.42 -4.73
CA LEU A 63 0.20 13.32 -4.23
C LEU A 63 1.10 12.55 -3.26
N VAL A 64 2.40 12.55 -3.53
CA VAL A 64 3.43 12.05 -2.62
C VAL A 64 3.94 13.22 -1.76
N PRO A 65 3.97 13.12 -0.42
CA PRO A 65 4.44 14.18 0.43
C PRO A 65 5.97 14.24 0.44
N LEU A 66 6.54 15.42 0.18
CA LEU A 66 7.93 15.72 0.48
C LEU A 66 8.00 16.56 1.76
N VAL A 67 8.81 16.11 2.71
CA VAL A 67 9.04 16.82 3.98
C VAL A 67 10.51 17.23 4.06
N ALA A 68 10.76 18.47 4.49
CA ALA A 68 12.11 18.94 4.74
C ALA A 68 12.64 18.28 6.02
N ASN A 69 13.65 17.44 5.88
CA ASN A 69 14.42 16.97 7.02
C ASN A 69 15.40 18.08 7.41
N LEU A 70 15.19 18.69 8.58
CA LEU A 70 16.19 19.52 9.21
C LEU A 70 17.33 18.59 9.62
N GLY A 71 18.37 18.50 8.80
CA GLY A 71 19.59 17.77 9.15
C GLY A 71 20.11 18.28 10.49
N GLU A 72 20.63 17.36 11.31
CA GLU A 72 21.24 17.69 12.60
C GLU A 72 22.21 18.87 12.41
N THR A 73 22.08 19.88 13.27
CA THR A 73 23.00 21.02 13.32
C THR A 73 24.39 20.52 13.75
N GLY A 74 25.22 20.12 12.79
CA GLY A 74 26.62 19.83 13.04
C GLY A 74 27.35 21.16 13.27
N GLN A 75 27.95 21.36 14.44
CA GLN A 75 28.95 22.41 14.67
C GLN A 75 30.19 22.05 13.83
N GLY A 76 30.44 22.84 12.79
CA GLY A 76 31.72 22.76 12.07
C GLY A 76 32.86 23.25 12.98
N GLU A 77 34.07 22.73 12.79
CA GLU A 77 35.28 22.96 13.61
C GLU A 77 35.72 24.44 13.74
N HIS A 78 35.03 25.38 13.16
CA HIS A 78 35.36 26.82 13.24
C HIS A 78 34.17 27.73 13.58
N GLY A 79 33.09 27.21 14.22
CA GLY A 79 32.01 28.06 14.75
C GLY A 79 31.12 28.76 13.70
N LEU A 80 31.30 28.48 12.43
CA LEU A 80 30.41 28.91 11.35
C LEU A 80 29.24 27.93 11.24
N LYS A 81 28.01 28.44 11.37
CA LYS A 81 26.80 27.68 11.01
C LYS A 81 26.88 27.30 9.53
N VAL A 82 27.22 26.08 9.24
CA VAL A 82 27.05 25.53 7.91
C VAL A 82 25.54 25.27 7.76
N ASP A 83 24.89 26.09 6.95
CA ASP A 83 23.53 25.82 6.46
C ASP A 83 23.59 24.51 5.68
N LYS A 84 23.29 23.38 6.35
CA LYS A 84 23.01 22.14 5.66
C LYS A 84 21.68 22.36 4.97
N SER A 85 21.71 22.38 3.66
CA SER A 85 20.53 22.39 2.79
C SER A 85 19.51 21.40 3.33
N ALA A 86 18.29 21.88 3.62
CA ALA A 86 17.17 21.03 3.97
C ALA A 86 16.95 20.05 2.80
N GLU A 87 17.27 18.77 3.03
CA GLU A 87 17.09 17.74 2.03
C GLU A 87 15.62 17.32 2.05
N LEU A 88 14.94 17.47 0.90
CA LEU A 88 13.56 17.02 0.74
C LEU A 88 13.59 15.51 0.51
N SER A 89 12.92 14.76 1.38
CA SER A 89 12.81 13.30 1.23
C SER A 89 11.35 12.84 1.20
N ILE A 90 11.12 11.74 0.51
CA ILE A 90 9.86 10.98 0.58
C ILE A 90 9.74 10.42 2.01
N VAL A 91 8.57 10.58 2.60
CA VAL A 91 8.31 10.12 3.97
C VAL A 91 7.80 8.69 3.94
N THR A 92 8.50 7.80 4.64
CA THR A 92 7.98 6.49 5.01
C THR A 92 7.54 6.53 6.47
N VAL A 93 6.38 5.97 6.77
CA VAL A 93 5.83 5.88 8.13
C VAL A 93 5.66 4.41 8.53
N GLN A 94 5.50 4.17 9.83
CA GLN A 94 5.14 2.85 10.32
C GLN A 94 3.62 2.75 10.43
N ALA A 95 3.04 1.74 9.77
CA ALA A 95 1.62 1.44 9.86
C ALA A 95 1.26 0.79 11.23
N PRO A 96 -0.02 0.74 11.62
CA PRO A 96 -0.45 0.14 12.89
C PRO A 96 -0.02 -1.32 13.08
N ASP A 97 0.14 -2.08 11.99
CA ASP A 97 0.64 -3.45 11.98
C ASP A 97 2.18 -3.56 12.05
N GLY A 98 2.87 -2.43 12.23
CA GLY A 98 4.33 -2.37 12.32
C GLY A 98 5.06 -2.41 10.97
N GLN A 99 4.35 -2.52 9.86
CA GLN A 99 4.94 -2.57 8.53
C GLN A 99 5.29 -1.16 8.01
N SER A 100 6.24 -1.12 7.08
CA SER A 100 6.62 0.12 6.40
C SER A 100 5.52 0.56 5.42
N ALA A 101 5.14 1.83 5.49
CA ALA A 101 4.05 2.40 4.72
C ALA A 101 4.45 3.71 4.04
N LEU A 102 4.05 3.86 2.78
CA LEU A 102 4.14 5.11 2.04
C LEU A 102 2.80 5.84 2.13
N PRO A 103 2.71 7.00 2.80
CA PRO A 103 1.51 7.84 2.77
C PRO A 103 1.38 8.53 1.42
N VAL A 104 0.17 8.54 0.87
CA VAL A 104 -0.19 9.24 -0.37
C VAL A 104 -1.52 9.95 -0.19
N PHE A 105 -1.78 10.95 -1.02
CA PHE A 105 -2.96 11.79 -0.81
C PHE A 105 -3.72 12.00 -2.12
N SER A 106 -5.03 11.97 -2.01
CA SER A 106 -5.94 12.32 -3.13
C SER A 106 -5.87 13.81 -3.46
N SER A 107 -5.69 14.66 -2.43
CA SER A 107 -5.72 16.12 -2.54
C SER A 107 -4.71 16.82 -1.62
N VAL A 108 -4.42 18.07 -1.94
CA VAL A 108 -3.65 18.98 -1.06
C VAL A 108 -4.36 19.20 0.28
N SER A 109 -5.70 19.22 0.29
CA SER A 109 -6.49 19.37 1.51
C SER A 109 -6.27 18.18 2.46
N ALA A 110 -6.34 16.94 1.94
CA ALA A 110 -6.09 15.73 2.72
C ALA A 110 -4.64 15.69 3.24
N MET A 111 -3.67 16.06 2.40
CA MET A 111 -2.27 16.11 2.80
C MET A 111 -2.01 17.18 3.88
N SER A 112 -2.63 18.35 3.78
CA SER A 112 -2.47 19.43 4.75
C SER A 112 -3.08 19.09 6.12
N LEU A 113 -4.13 18.26 6.17
CA LEU A 113 -4.68 17.73 7.42
C LEU A 113 -3.66 16.81 8.12
N TRP A 114 -2.92 16.02 7.35
CA TRP A 114 -1.89 15.14 7.90
C TRP A 114 -0.61 15.92 8.28
N ASN A 115 -0.09 16.75 7.37
CA ASN A 115 1.08 17.58 7.62
C ASN A 115 1.04 18.86 6.77
N PRO A 116 0.74 20.04 7.36
CA PRO A 116 0.65 21.30 6.63
C PRO A 116 1.97 21.80 6.06
N ALA A 117 3.12 21.25 6.52
CA ALA A 117 4.44 21.60 6.00
C ALA A 117 4.88 20.70 4.83
N ALA A 118 4.16 19.63 4.54
CA ALA A 118 4.47 18.73 3.43
C ALA A 118 4.24 19.42 2.08
N ARG A 119 5.13 19.15 1.12
CA ARG A 119 5.00 19.64 -0.25
C ARG A 119 4.44 18.54 -1.16
N PRO A 120 3.37 18.80 -1.91
CA PRO A 120 2.76 17.82 -2.81
C PRO A 120 3.62 17.59 -4.04
N VAL A 121 3.85 16.32 -4.38
CA VAL A 121 4.41 15.92 -5.67
C VAL A 121 3.40 15.01 -6.37
N PRO A 122 2.72 15.51 -7.42
CA PRO A 122 1.76 14.72 -8.16
C PRO A 122 2.47 13.63 -8.98
N ASN A 123 1.90 12.42 -8.92
CA ASN A 123 2.40 11.29 -9.69
C ASN A 123 1.25 10.32 -10.03
N ASN A 124 1.44 9.47 -11.04
CA ASN A 124 0.48 8.42 -11.32
C ASN A 124 0.63 7.26 -10.34
N THR A 125 -0.46 6.59 -10.03
CA THR A 125 -0.52 5.53 -9.03
C THR A 125 0.42 4.36 -9.33
N ARG A 126 0.61 4.00 -10.59
CA ARG A 126 1.53 2.92 -10.97
C ARG A 126 2.98 3.24 -10.63
N SER A 127 3.44 4.45 -10.93
CA SER A 127 4.81 4.89 -10.59
C SER A 127 5.02 4.91 -9.07
N ILE A 128 4.01 5.33 -8.32
CA ILE A 128 4.04 5.31 -6.85
C ILE A 128 4.14 3.87 -6.33
N ALA A 129 3.35 2.95 -6.88
CA ALA A 129 3.39 1.53 -6.49
C ALA A 129 4.74 0.88 -6.81
N LEU A 130 5.36 1.21 -7.96
CA LEU A 130 6.71 0.76 -8.31
C LEU A 130 7.76 1.29 -7.32
N ALA A 131 7.71 2.58 -6.98
CA ALA A 131 8.61 3.18 -6.01
C ALA A 131 8.43 2.55 -4.62
N ALA A 132 7.20 2.39 -4.16
CA ALA A 132 6.88 1.75 -2.89
C ALA A 132 7.47 0.33 -2.81
N ALA A 133 7.27 -0.48 -3.85
CA ALA A 133 7.81 -1.84 -3.92
C ALA A 133 9.35 -1.85 -3.92
N SER A 134 10.00 -0.94 -4.66
CA SER A 134 11.47 -0.86 -4.72
C SER A 134 12.11 -0.40 -3.41
N GLU A 135 11.41 0.39 -2.61
CA GLU A 135 11.86 0.88 -1.31
C GLU A 135 11.47 -0.06 -0.15
N GLY A 136 10.85 -1.20 -0.44
CA GLY A 136 10.41 -2.18 0.56
C GLY A 136 9.20 -1.76 1.37
N ASN A 137 8.43 -0.76 0.90
CA ASN A 137 7.16 -0.40 1.51
C ASN A 137 6.11 -1.46 1.17
N THR A 138 5.53 -2.08 2.20
CA THR A 138 4.52 -3.13 2.05
C THR A 138 3.09 -2.61 2.20
N ARG A 139 2.95 -1.32 2.52
CA ARG A 139 1.68 -0.62 2.67
C ARG A 139 1.71 0.69 1.88
N LEU A 140 0.60 1.03 1.25
CA LEU A 140 0.36 2.34 0.68
C LEU A 140 -0.91 2.88 1.33
N VAL A 141 -0.79 3.97 2.08
CA VAL A 141 -1.89 4.54 2.86
C VAL A 141 -2.37 5.80 2.16
N LEU A 142 -3.58 5.71 1.58
CA LEU A 142 -4.25 6.85 0.97
C LEU A 142 -4.96 7.67 2.04
N ASP A 143 -4.78 8.98 2.01
CA ASP A 143 -5.43 9.97 2.87
C ASP A 143 -5.42 9.60 4.37
N PRO A 144 -4.27 9.26 4.97
CA PRO A 144 -4.21 8.87 6.38
C PRO A 144 -4.89 9.91 7.28
N MET A 145 -5.56 9.46 8.33
CA MET A 145 -6.31 10.25 9.31
C MET A 145 -7.55 10.97 8.76
N SER A 146 -8.00 10.65 7.55
CA SER A 146 -9.21 11.24 6.95
C SER A 146 -10.38 10.25 6.89
N ALA A 147 -11.56 10.75 6.52
CA ALA A 147 -12.72 9.90 6.27
C ALA A 147 -12.54 8.98 5.04
N THR A 148 -11.68 9.39 4.10
CA THR A 148 -11.33 8.65 2.89
C THR A 148 -10.07 7.80 3.02
N GLU A 149 -9.59 7.57 4.25
CA GLU A 149 -8.46 6.70 4.50
C GLU A 149 -8.69 5.30 3.94
N PHE A 150 -7.73 4.83 3.13
CA PHE A 150 -7.79 3.51 2.50
C PHE A 150 -6.38 2.93 2.37
N VAL A 151 -6.21 1.66 2.71
CA VAL A 151 -4.89 1.04 2.71
C VAL A 151 -4.79 -0.06 1.66
N LEU A 152 -3.79 0.07 0.79
CA LEU A 152 -3.35 -1.00 -0.09
C LEU A 152 -2.31 -1.85 0.61
N ARG A 153 -2.48 -3.16 0.58
CA ARG A 153 -1.54 -4.14 1.08
C ARG A 153 -0.61 -4.62 -0.04
N ARG A 154 0.47 -5.27 0.31
CA ARG A 154 1.53 -5.75 -0.60
C ARG A 154 1.02 -6.39 -1.90
N PRO A 155 0.06 -7.33 -1.90
CA PRO A 155 -0.39 -7.96 -3.15
C PRO A 155 -1.04 -6.97 -4.13
N ALA A 156 -1.87 -6.05 -3.61
CA ALA A 156 -2.50 -5.01 -4.42
C ALA A 156 -1.47 -4.03 -4.99
N ILE A 157 -0.49 -3.60 -4.17
CA ILE A 157 0.62 -2.74 -4.61
C ILE A 157 1.41 -3.43 -5.73
N ALA A 158 1.75 -4.71 -5.57
CA ALA A 158 2.50 -5.48 -6.56
C ALA A 158 1.73 -5.61 -7.89
N ALA A 159 0.43 -5.89 -7.84
CA ALA A 159 -0.41 -5.96 -9.03
C ALA A 159 -0.49 -4.62 -9.77
N ILE A 160 -0.71 -3.51 -9.05
CA ILE A 160 -0.74 -2.16 -9.62
C ILE A 160 0.60 -1.80 -10.26
N ALA A 161 1.72 -2.08 -9.60
CA ALA A 161 3.06 -1.82 -10.11
C ALA A 161 3.31 -2.54 -11.44
N GLN A 162 2.86 -3.78 -11.56
CA GLN A 162 2.97 -4.60 -12.77
C GLN A 162 1.91 -4.27 -13.84
N GLY A 163 0.89 -3.49 -13.51
CA GLY A 163 -0.24 -3.20 -14.41
C GLY A 163 -1.18 -4.38 -14.58
N LEU A 164 -1.23 -5.26 -13.58
CA LEU A 164 -2.13 -6.40 -13.53
C LEU A 164 -3.44 -6.04 -12.83
N SER A 165 -4.52 -6.75 -13.17
CA SER A 165 -5.75 -6.70 -12.40
C SER A 165 -5.55 -7.34 -11.03
N TRP A 166 -6.18 -6.77 -10.00
CA TRP A 166 -6.18 -7.31 -8.66
C TRP A 166 -7.61 -7.59 -8.20
N GLN A 167 -7.76 -8.66 -7.43
CA GLN A 167 -9.00 -9.01 -6.73
C GLN A 167 -8.68 -9.30 -5.26
N PRO A 168 -9.59 -8.99 -4.35
CA PRO A 168 -9.41 -9.34 -2.95
C PRO A 168 -9.29 -10.85 -2.78
N PRO A 169 -8.44 -11.34 -1.84
CA PRO A 169 -8.12 -12.77 -1.72
C PRO A 169 -9.34 -13.67 -1.59
N GLU A 170 -10.38 -13.24 -0.86
CA GLU A 170 -11.61 -14.02 -0.65
C GLU A 170 -12.47 -14.19 -1.92
N LYS A 171 -12.20 -13.41 -2.96
CA LYS A 171 -12.87 -13.50 -4.28
C LYS A 171 -11.93 -13.99 -5.39
N ASN A 172 -10.66 -14.21 -5.08
CA ASN A 172 -9.66 -14.66 -6.04
C ASN A 172 -9.73 -16.18 -6.21
N SER A 173 -10.10 -16.63 -7.41
CA SER A 173 -10.24 -18.07 -7.71
C SER A 173 -8.95 -18.87 -7.50
N ALA A 174 -7.77 -18.28 -7.74
CA ALA A 174 -6.49 -18.95 -7.52
C ALA A 174 -6.23 -19.14 -6.01
N VAL A 175 -6.57 -18.16 -5.17
CA VAL A 175 -6.48 -18.29 -3.71
C VAL A 175 -7.44 -19.35 -3.20
N ILE A 176 -8.70 -19.35 -3.69
CA ILE A 176 -9.72 -20.35 -3.32
C ILE A 176 -9.21 -21.74 -3.66
N GLN A 177 -8.66 -21.95 -4.85
CA GLN A 177 -8.13 -23.24 -5.30
C GLN A 177 -6.97 -23.72 -4.42
N VAL A 178 -6.01 -22.85 -4.09
CA VAL A 178 -4.89 -23.24 -3.19
C VAL A 178 -5.39 -23.66 -1.82
N VAL A 179 -6.35 -22.94 -1.26
CA VAL A 179 -6.94 -23.29 0.04
C VAL A 179 -7.69 -24.62 -0.04
N GLU A 180 -8.48 -24.86 -1.09
CA GLU A 180 -9.19 -26.12 -1.33
C GLU A 180 -8.22 -27.31 -1.44
N GLU A 181 -7.16 -27.17 -2.25
CA GLU A 181 -6.11 -28.19 -2.40
C GLU A 181 -5.39 -28.47 -1.08
N ALA A 182 -5.07 -27.43 -0.31
CA ALA A 182 -4.40 -27.58 0.98
C ALA A 182 -5.28 -28.28 2.01
N LEU A 183 -6.61 -28.06 1.97
CA LEU A 183 -7.57 -28.69 2.88
C LEU A 183 -7.99 -30.11 2.46
N SER A 184 -7.85 -30.47 1.18
CA SER A 184 -8.33 -31.74 0.62
C SER A 184 -7.76 -33.01 1.26
N ILE A 185 -6.62 -32.89 1.94
CA ILE A 185 -5.95 -34.02 2.62
C ILE A 185 -6.54 -34.33 3.99
N PHE A 186 -7.38 -33.46 4.54
CA PHE A 186 -7.96 -33.62 5.88
C PHE A 186 -9.40 -34.12 5.76
N GLU A 187 -9.61 -35.42 6.06
CA GLU A 187 -10.94 -36.02 6.01
C GLU A 187 -11.91 -35.43 7.05
N GLU A 188 -11.37 -34.75 8.06
CA GLU A 188 -12.11 -34.07 9.12
C GLU A 188 -12.76 -32.76 8.63
N VAL A 189 -12.25 -32.17 7.56
CA VAL A 189 -12.81 -30.93 6.98
C VAL A 189 -14.06 -31.25 6.18
N SER A 190 -15.15 -30.55 6.48
CA SER A 190 -16.43 -30.68 5.77
C SER A 190 -16.68 -29.54 4.78
N ASN A 191 -16.23 -28.34 5.11
CA ASN A 191 -16.39 -27.13 4.31
C ASN A 191 -15.38 -26.06 4.74
N PHE A 192 -15.20 -25.02 3.93
CA PHE A 192 -14.50 -23.79 4.30
C PHE A 192 -15.15 -22.57 3.67
N GLU A 193 -14.93 -21.41 4.28
CA GLU A 193 -15.35 -20.11 3.78
C GLU A 193 -14.19 -19.11 3.88
N LEU A 194 -14.08 -18.24 2.88
CA LEU A 194 -13.11 -17.16 2.86
C LEU A 194 -13.83 -15.82 3.05
N THR A 195 -13.36 -15.02 3.98
CA THR A 195 -13.91 -13.70 4.24
C THR A 195 -12.79 -12.68 4.45
N SER A 196 -13.09 -11.39 4.21
CA SER A 196 -12.16 -10.33 4.56
C SER A 196 -12.08 -10.15 6.08
N GLY A 197 -10.87 -10.09 6.63
CA GLY A 197 -10.64 -9.73 8.02
C GLY A 197 -10.47 -8.21 8.23
N ASP A 198 -10.37 -7.46 7.14
CA ASP A 198 -10.23 -5.99 7.13
C ASP A 198 -11.15 -5.37 6.07
N PRO A 199 -12.49 -5.54 6.20
CA PRO A 199 -13.45 -5.17 5.17
C PRO A 199 -13.46 -3.66 4.85
N ASN A 200 -12.92 -2.84 5.75
CA ASN A 200 -12.81 -1.39 5.56
C ASN A 200 -11.45 -0.96 4.97
N TYR A 201 -10.52 -1.88 4.75
CA TYR A 201 -9.17 -1.59 4.25
C TYR A 201 -8.43 -0.53 5.08
N ARG A 202 -8.42 -0.70 6.41
CA ARG A 202 -7.79 0.20 7.39
C ARG A 202 -6.77 -0.47 8.31
N LEU A 203 -6.30 -1.66 7.97
CA LEU A 203 -5.39 -2.49 8.78
C LEU A 203 -5.94 -2.83 10.18
N GLN A 204 -7.26 -3.03 10.28
CA GLN A 204 -7.93 -3.39 11.53
C GLN A 204 -7.91 -4.90 11.81
N GLY A 205 -7.48 -5.70 10.86
CA GLY A 205 -7.38 -7.16 10.94
C GLY A 205 -6.49 -7.76 9.87
N GLN A 206 -6.46 -9.08 9.81
CA GLN A 206 -5.78 -9.82 8.74
C GLN A 206 -6.48 -9.57 7.41
N GLU A 207 -5.76 -9.69 6.28
CA GLU A 207 -6.37 -9.52 4.96
C GLU A 207 -7.43 -10.60 4.69
N LEU A 208 -7.09 -11.84 5.02
CA LEU A 208 -7.94 -13.02 4.77
C LEU A 208 -8.25 -13.76 6.06
N ILE A 209 -9.51 -14.11 6.26
CA ILE A 209 -9.95 -15.07 7.27
C ILE A 209 -10.41 -16.35 6.55
N ILE A 210 -9.84 -17.49 6.93
CA ILE A 210 -10.24 -18.82 6.49
C ILE A 210 -11.02 -19.48 7.63
N GLN A 211 -12.33 -19.65 7.45
CA GLN A 211 -13.19 -20.39 8.37
C GLN A 211 -13.28 -21.84 7.90
N ILE A 212 -12.82 -22.77 8.72
CA ILE A 212 -12.78 -24.20 8.41
C ILE A 212 -13.83 -24.92 9.26
N TYR A 213 -14.78 -25.56 8.60
CA TYR A 213 -15.83 -26.32 9.24
C TYR A 213 -15.40 -27.79 9.40
N LEU A 214 -15.30 -28.24 10.64
CA LEU A 214 -14.79 -29.56 10.99
C LEU A 214 -15.91 -30.48 11.50
N LYS A 215 -15.77 -31.76 11.23
CA LYS A 215 -16.61 -32.82 11.82
C LYS A 215 -16.52 -32.78 13.34
N ASN A 216 -17.63 -33.12 14.00
CA ASN A 216 -17.70 -33.11 15.45
C ASN A 216 -16.83 -34.22 16.08
N GLY A 217 -16.38 -33.99 17.32
CA GLY A 217 -15.70 -35.00 18.13
C GLY A 217 -14.18 -35.02 17.99
N LEU A 218 -13.57 -34.00 17.40
CA LEU A 218 -12.11 -33.89 17.29
C LEU A 218 -11.48 -33.47 18.62
N GLU A 219 -10.37 -34.09 18.95
CA GLU A 219 -9.56 -33.71 20.10
C GLU A 219 -8.67 -32.52 19.79
N LYS A 220 -8.27 -31.77 20.83
CA LYS A 220 -7.40 -30.61 20.70
C LYS A 220 -6.10 -30.91 19.93
N ALA A 221 -5.52 -32.08 20.12
CA ALA A 221 -4.30 -32.50 19.43
C ALA A 221 -4.50 -32.64 17.91
N GLN A 222 -5.67 -33.13 17.49
CA GLN A 222 -6.04 -33.26 16.07
C GLN A 222 -6.22 -31.86 15.44
N LEU A 223 -6.88 -30.96 16.15
CA LEU A 223 -7.04 -29.56 15.68
C LEU A 223 -5.69 -28.89 15.49
N GLN A 224 -4.77 -29.00 16.45
CA GLN A 224 -3.43 -28.42 16.34
C GLN A 224 -2.62 -29.02 15.18
N LYS A 225 -2.79 -30.32 14.92
CA LYS A 225 -2.14 -30.97 13.78
C LYS A 225 -2.66 -30.42 12.46
N ILE A 226 -3.98 -30.34 12.29
CA ILE A 226 -4.60 -29.79 11.10
C ILE A 226 -4.12 -28.35 10.88
N GLU A 227 -4.17 -27.51 11.91
CA GLU A 227 -3.72 -26.11 11.85
C GLU A 227 -2.26 -26.00 11.39
N THR A 228 -1.37 -26.75 12.02
CA THR A 228 0.07 -26.72 11.72
C THR A 228 0.34 -27.16 10.28
N GLU A 229 -0.19 -28.31 9.86
CA GLU A 229 0.03 -28.87 8.53
C GLU A 229 -0.60 -27.99 7.45
N PHE A 230 -1.76 -27.40 7.71
CA PHE A 230 -2.42 -26.46 6.80
C PHE A 230 -1.59 -25.18 6.60
N PHE A 231 -1.11 -24.55 7.68
CA PHE A 231 -0.27 -23.37 7.57
C PHE A 231 1.05 -23.65 6.84
N VAL A 232 1.67 -24.81 7.05
CA VAL A 232 2.86 -25.21 6.31
C VAL A 232 2.57 -25.27 4.80
N LYS A 233 1.45 -25.89 4.41
CA LYS A 233 1.06 -25.98 2.99
C LYS A 233 0.82 -24.60 2.36
N LEU A 234 0.19 -23.69 3.08
CA LEU A 234 -0.02 -22.32 2.59
C LEU A 234 1.31 -21.55 2.48
N ALA A 235 2.20 -21.70 3.46
CA ALA A 235 3.50 -21.03 3.48
C ALA A 235 4.46 -21.54 2.40
N ASP A 236 4.37 -22.83 2.06
CA ASP A 236 5.18 -23.45 1.00
C ASP A 236 4.66 -23.14 -0.41
N ASN A 237 3.46 -22.56 -0.54
CA ASN A 237 2.88 -22.18 -1.83
C ASN A 237 3.25 -20.73 -2.16
N GLU A 238 4.21 -20.55 -3.09
CA GLU A 238 4.72 -19.24 -3.48
C GLU A 238 3.62 -18.34 -4.07
N ASP A 239 2.67 -18.90 -4.81
CA ASP A 239 1.56 -18.14 -5.40
C ASP A 239 0.62 -17.62 -4.30
N PHE A 240 0.30 -18.45 -3.31
CA PHE A 240 -0.49 -18.01 -2.16
C PHE A 240 0.20 -16.87 -1.41
N VAL A 241 1.48 -17.04 -1.09
CA VAL A 241 2.29 -16.03 -0.40
C VAL A 241 2.38 -14.73 -1.21
N ALA A 242 2.41 -14.80 -2.55
CA ALA A 242 2.38 -13.62 -3.41
C ALA A 242 1.03 -12.91 -3.42
N MET A 243 -0.09 -13.66 -3.38
CA MET A 243 -1.46 -13.16 -3.51
C MET A 243 -2.11 -12.73 -2.20
N VAL A 244 -1.62 -13.21 -1.04
CA VAL A 244 -2.18 -12.94 0.29
C VAL A 244 -1.13 -12.28 1.18
N ASP A 245 -1.50 -11.18 1.81
CA ASP A 245 -0.58 -10.44 2.70
C ASP A 245 -0.54 -11.04 4.10
N SER A 246 -1.70 -11.36 4.63
CA SER A 246 -1.84 -11.91 5.98
C SER A 246 -3.11 -12.74 6.10
N VAL A 247 -3.05 -13.81 6.89
CA VAL A 247 -4.14 -14.77 7.03
C VAL A 247 -4.36 -15.16 8.49
N SER A 248 -5.61 -15.35 8.86
CA SER A 248 -5.99 -16.04 10.09
C SER A 248 -6.92 -17.22 9.77
N VAL A 249 -6.88 -18.22 10.64
CA VAL A 249 -7.71 -19.43 10.53
C VAL A 249 -8.59 -19.53 11.76
N SER A 250 -9.85 -19.90 11.56
CA SER A 250 -10.77 -20.24 12.63
C SER A 250 -11.45 -21.59 12.35
N PHE A 251 -11.57 -22.42 13.39
CA PHE A 251 -12.24 -23.71 13.30
C PHE A 251 -13.64 -23.62 13.88
N LEU A 252 -14.61 -24.11 13.12
CA LEU A 252 -16.03 -24.14 13.45
C LEU A 252 -16.53 -25.57 13.40
N ALA A 253 -17.53 -25.91 14.23
CA ALA A 253 -18.20 -27.18 14.10
C ALA A 253 -19.08 -27.20 12.84
N ALA A 254 -19.02 -28.28 12.07
CA ALA A 254 -19.98 -28.49 10.98
C ALA A 254 -21.38 -28.70 11.57
N ASN A 255 -22.37 -28.02 11.01
CA ASN A 255 -23.79 -28.19 11.37
C ASN A 255 -24.35 -29.51 10.83
#